data_cc7b47ac1d6480971ecae0e94f8698ef
#
_entry.id   cc7b47ac1d6480971ecae0e94f8698ef
#
_cell.length_a   1.000
_cell.length_b   1.000
_cell.length_c   1.000
_cell.angle_alpha   90.00
_cell.angle_beta   90.00
_cell.angle_gamma   90.00
#
_symmetry.space_group_name_H-M   'P 1'
#
loop_
_entity.id
_entity.type
_entity.pdbx_description
1 polymer ?
#
loop_
_entity_poly.entity_id
_entity_poly.type
_entity_poly.pdbx_seq_one_letter_code
_entity_poly.pdbx_strand_id
1 'polypeptide(L)'
;MAVRKLNPVTPGQRHKIAGSFDTITASTPEKSLLKPMTSSGGRNSQGRMTMRYIGGGHKRKYRFIDFKRDKDGIVAVVESIQYDPNRTARIALLVFPDGEKRYMLAPNGLKVGQKIESGTGVAPEIGNTLPLAEIPLGTLIHNIELHPSQGGVMARSAGTYAQLTSREGKYAIVKLPSGESRMVLVTCRATVGIVGNTEHNLERSGKAGRSRWLGRRPRVRGVAMNPVDHPMGGGEGRSSGGHPRSRKGLLAKGFKTRAKKKASNRYIVEKRKK
;
A
#
# COMPACT_ATOMS: atom_id res chain seq x y z
N MET A 1 -22.31 6.21 -1.22
CA MET A 1 -21.06 6.96 -1.60
C MET A 1 -19.98 6.62 -0.60
N ALA A 2 -18.82 6.19 -1.03
CA ALA A 2 -17.75 5.74 -0.13
C ALA A 2 -16.97 6.88 0.56
N VAL A 3 -17.22 8.14 0.22
CA VAL A 3 -16.67 9.32 0.90
C VAL A 3 -17.78 10.32 1.26
N ARG A 4 -17.61 10.96 2.43
CA ARG A 4 -18.56 11.93 2.98
C ARG A 4 -17.89 13.28 3.23
N LYS A 5 -18.39 14.34 2.63
CA LYS A 5 -18.04 15.72 2.98
C LYS A 5 -18.72 16.08 4.31
N LEU A 6 -17.97 16.62 5.25
CA LEU A 6 -18.51 17.04 6.54
C LEU A 6 -19.06 18.47 6.45
N ASN A 7 -20.06 18.77 7.29
CA ASN A 7 -20.58 20.13 7.45
C ASN A 7 -19.48 21.04 8.03
N PRO A 8 -19.35 22.29 7.53
CA PRO A 8 -18.29 23.22 7.91
C PRO A 8 -18.55 23.90 9.27
N VAL A 9 -18.90 23.12 10.28
CA VAL A 9 -19.22 23.64 11.63
C VAL A 9 -17.98 24.16 12.34
N THR A 10 -16.81 23.59 12.05
CA THR A 10 -15.53 24.03 12.62
C THR A 10 -14.48 24.22 11.53
N PRO A 11 -13.42 25.04 11.74
CA PRO A 11 -12.35 25.21 10.76
C PRO A 11 -11.73 23.89 10.32
N GLY A 12 -11.57 22.92 11.22
CA GLY A 12 -11.00 21.62 10.92
C GLY A 12 -11.90 20.70 10.08
N GLN A 13 -13.22 20.94 10.09
CA GLN A 13 -14.19 20.15 9.31
C GLN A 13 -14.46 20.75 7.93
N ARG A 14 -14.25 22.07 7.74
CA ARG A 14 -14.54 22.79 6.50
C ARG A 14 -14.01 22.13 5.24
N HIS A 15 -12.80 21.59 5.29
CA HIS A 15 -12.12 20.97 4.16
C HIS A 15 -11.96 19.44 4.30
N LYS A 16 -12.61 18.86 5.32
CA LYS A 16 -12.47 17.43 5.58
C LYS A 16 -13.42 16.63 4.71
N ILE A 17 -12.86 15.62 4.02
CA ILE A 17 -13.60 14.54 3.36
C ILE A 17 -13.23 13.26 4.09
N ALA A 18 -14.20 12.62 4.71
CA ALA A 18 -14.02 11.38 5.45
C ALA A 18 -14.41 10.19 4.58
N GLY A 19 -13.66 9.10 4.68
CA GLY A 19 -14.10 7.82 4.13
C GLY A 19 -15.34 7.32 4.85
N SER A 20 -16.21 6.60 4.14
CA SER A 20 -17.27 5.84 4.76
C SER A 20 -16.71 4.51 5.28
N PHE A 21 -17.33 3.98 6.31
CA PHE A 21 -16.97 2.69 6.89
C PHE A 21 -18.05 1.63 6.66
N ASP A 22 -18.89 1.84 5.64
CA ASP A 22 -20.09 1.03 5.37
C ASP A 22 -19.77 -0.44 5.08
N THR A 23 -18.58 -0.70 4.52
CA THR A 23 -18.11 -2.06 4.22
C THR A 23 -17.56 -2.82 5.42
N ILE A 24 -17.39 -2.14 6.57
CA ILE A 24 -16.82 -2.77 7.77
C ILE A 24 -17.92 -3.46 8.54
N THR A 25 -17.73 -4.75 8.78
CA THR A 25 -18.73 -5.59 9.48
C THR A 25 -18.36 -5.87 10.94
N ALA A 26 -17.08 -5.72 11.31
CA ALA A 26 -16.62 -5.89 12.69
C ALA A 26 -15.63 -4.81 13.11
N SER A 27 -15.79 -4.29 14.33
CA SER A 27 -14.94 -3.24 14.89
C SER A 27 -13.77 -3.79 15.72
N THR A 28 -13.93 -5.00 16.28
CA THR A 28 -12.92 -5.64 17.14
C THR A 28 -12.01 -6.55 16.30
N PRO A 29 -10.68 -6.38 16.39
CA PRO A 29 -9.75 -7.26 15.69
C PRO A 29 -9.56 -8.59 16.43
N GLU A 30 -9.21 -9.65 15.72
CA GLU A 30 -8.83 -10.93 16.29
C GLU A 30 -7.54 -10.81 17.12
N LYS A 31 -7.60 -11.16 18.42
CA LYS A 31 -6.52 -10.90 19.36
C LYS A 31 -5.25 -11.73 19.06
N SER A 32 -5.41 -12.95 18.61
CA SER A 32 -4.30 -13.87 18.27
C SER A 32 -3.45 -13.35 17.10
N LEU A 33 -4.03 -12.54 16.21
CA LEU A 33 -3.38 -11.98 15.03
C LEU A 33 -2.84 -10.56 15.25
N LEU A 34 -2.71 -10.10 16.50
CA LEU A 34 -2.20 -8.77 16.83
C LEU A 34 -0.80 -8.84 17.44
N LYS A 35 0.07 -7.93 16.97
CA LYS A 35 1.36 -7.64 17.64
C LYS A 35 1.46 -6.19 18.10
N PRO A 36 2.21 -5.92 19.19
CA PRO A 36 2.60 -4.55 19.54
C PRO A 36 3.38 -3.92 18.38
N MET A 37 3.13 -2.64 18.13
CA MET A 37 3.88 -1.88 17.14
C MET A 37 4.54 -0.69 17.84
N THR A 38 5.86 -0.76 18.00
CA THR A 38 6.67 0.31 18.56
C THR A 38 7.03 1.33 17.48
N SER A 39 7.04 2.62 17.85
CA SER A 39 7.45 3.68 16.94
C SER A 39 8.94 3.96 17.09
N SER A 40 9.70 3.83 16.01
CA SER A 40 11.14 4.12 16.00
C SER A 40 11.45 5.63 15.99
N GLY A 41 10.46 6.50 15.77
CA GLY A 41 10.68 7.94 15.63
C GLY A 41 11.61 8.31 14.48
N GLY A 42 11.73 7.47 13.46
CA GLY A 42 12.61 7.66 12.30
C GLY A 42 14.07 7.28 12.57
N ARG A 43 14.36 6.54 13.65
CA ARG A 43 15.71 6.02 13.97
C ARG A 43 15.88 4.61 13.41
N ASN A 44 17.13 4.31 13.04
CA ASN A 44 17.53 2.96 12.63
C ASN A 44 17.90 2.09 13.88
N SER A 45 18.37 0.87 13.63
CA SER A 45 18.83 -0.06 14.68
C SER A 45 19.97 0.48 15.53
N GLN A 46 20.79 1.42 14.98
CA GLN A 46 21.89 2.08 15.69
C GLN A 46 21.44 3.34 16.45
N GLY A 47 20.15 3.65 16.50
CA GLY A 47 19.62 4.86 17.15
C GLY A 47 19.79 6.15 16.34
N ARG A 48 20.43 6.13 15.16
CA ARG A 48 20.64 7.30 14.31
C ARG A 48 19.38 7.65 13.53
N MET A 49 19.06 8.95 13.44
CA MET A 49 17.92 9.44 12.67
C MET A 49 18.20 9.31 11.16
N THR A 50 17.55 8.34 10.52
CA THR A 50 17.60 8.13 9.06
C THR A 50 16.43 8.78 8.34
N MET A 51 15.30 8.97 9.00
CA MET A 51 14.13 9.63 8.46
C MET A 51 13.64 10.74 9.40
N ARG A 52 13.64 11.98 8.90
CA ARG A 52 13.18 13.17 9.64
C ARG A 52 11.66 13.27 9.64
N TYR A 53 11.14 14.07 10.58
CA TYR A 53 9.73 14.44 10.67
C TYR A 53 8.78 13.27 10.90
N ILE A 54 9.26 12.21 11.54
CA ILE A 54 8.47 11.09 12.04
C ILE A 54 8.53 11.11 13.57
N GLY A 55 7.41 10.82 14.19
CA GLY A 55 7.30 10.69 15.65
C GLY A 55 5.94 11.10 16.16
N GLY A 56 5.63 10.67 17.36
CA GLY A 56 4.30 10.78 17.94
C GLY A 56 3.27 9.92 17.18
N GLY A 57 2.03 10.38 17.20
CA GLY A 57 0.93 9.66 16.59
C GLY A 57 0.20 8.73 17.54
N HIS A 58 -0.95 8.24 17.09
CA HIS A 58 -1.78 7.33 17.89
C HIS A 58 -1.11 5.96 18.04
N LYS A 59 -1.19 5.35 19.24
CA LYS A 59 -0.72 3.99 19.50
C LYS A 59 -1.46 3.00 18.59
N ARG A 60 -0.72 2.09 17.95
CA ARG A 60 -1.27 1.10 17.01
C ARG A 60 -0.81 -0.31 17.38
N LYS A 61 -1.63 -1.30 17.01
CA LYS A 61 -1.24 -2.70 16.97
C LYS A 61 -1.10 -3.12 15.51
N TYR A 62 -0.08 -3.90 15.21
CA TYR A 62 0.09 -4.50 13.89
C TYR A 62 -0.82 -5.71 13.75
N ARG A 63 -1.42 -5.89 12.59
CA ARG A 63 -2.21 -7.07 12.23
C ARG A 63 -1.41 -7.94 11.31
N PHE A 64 -1.30 -9.22 11.65
CA PHE A 64 -0.66 -10.19 10.77
C PHE A 64 -1.56 -10.44 9.56
N ILE A 65 -1.04 -10.08 8.40
CA ILE A 65 -1.71 -10.35 7.13
C ILE A 65 -1.00 -11.49 6.44
N ASP A 66 -1.76 -12.46 6.00
CA ASP A 66 -1.26 -13.53 5.16
C ASP A 66 -1.06 -13.02 3.73
N PHE A 67 0.18 -12.63 3.43
CA PHE A 67 0.59 -12.24 2.09
C PHE A 67 1.05 -13.42 1.24
N LYS A 68 1.35 -14.57 1.86
CA LYS A 68 1.84 -15.76 1.18
C LYS A 68 0.72 -16.59 0.59
N ARG A 69 -0.40 -16.66 1.33
CA ARG A 69 -1.55 -17.48 0.93
C ARG A 69 -1.13 -18.93 0.66
N ASP A 70 -0.34 -19.49 1.59
CA ASP A 70 0.32 -20.78 1.46
C ASP A 70 -0.52 -21.99 1.90
N LYS A 71 -1.76 -21.79 2.29
CA LYS A 71 -2.69 -22.86 2.67
C LYS A 71 -3.49 -23.29 1.44
N ASP A 72 -2.88 -24.16 0.64
CA ASP A 72 -3.38 -24.56 -0.67
C ASP A 72 -4.49 -25.62 -0.56
N GLY A 73 -5.48 -25.56 -1.46
CA GLY A 73 -6.56 -26.53 -1.60
C GLY A 73 -7.55 -26.55 -0.41
N ILE A 74 -7.43 -25.62 0.54
CA ILE A 74 -8.32 -25.56 1.70
C ILE A 74 -9.20 -24.31 1.57
N VAL A 75 -10.50 -24.54 1.49
CA VAL A 75 -11.50 -23.47 1.38
C VAL A 75 -11.68 -22.78 2.72
N ALA A 76 -11.42 -21.47 2.76
CA ALA A 76 -11.72 -20.62 3.91
C ALA A 76 -13.00 -19.82 3.69
N VAL A 77 -13.67 -19.43 4.76
CA VAL A 77 -14.86 -18.57 4.73
C VAL A 77 -14.53 -17.19 5.26
N VAL A 78 -15.03 -16.15 4.60
CA VAL A 78 -14.90 -14.76 5.07
C VAL A 78 -15.83 -14.54 6.26
N GLU A 79 -15.27 -14.40 7.46
CA GLU A 79 -16.02 -14.15 8.70
C GLU A 79 -16.40 -12.67 8.83
N SER A 80 -15.47 -11.77 8.54
CA SER A 80 -15.70 -10.33 8.69
C SER A 80 -14.75 -9.48 7.86
N ILE A 81 -15.17 -8.25 7.56
CA ILE A 81 -14.34 -7.20 6.94
C ILE A 81 -14.02 -6.15 8.00
N GLN A 82 -12.75 -5.80 8.17
CA GLN A 82 -12.28 -4.98 9.27
C GLN A 82 -11.40 -3.81 8.82
N TYR A 83 -11.31 -2.80 9.67
CA TYR A 83 -10.41 -1.67 9.53
C TYR A 83 -9.01 -2.01 10.03
N ASP A 84 -7.97 -1.66 9.25
CA ASP A 84 -6.57 -1.71 9.72
C ASP A 84 -5.97 -0.28 9.74
N PRO A 85 -5.50 0.23 10.91
CA PRO A 85 -4.88 1.55 10.99
C PRO A 85 -3.49 1.63 10.35
N ASN A 86 -2.90 0.50 9.94
CA ASN A 86 -1.53 0.45 9.41
C ASN A 86 -1.49 0.47 7.88
N ARG A 87 -2.64 0.34 7.23
CA ARG A 87 -2.76 0.34 5.77
C ARG A 87 -4.01 1.09 5.31
N THR A 88 -4.03 1.43 4.04
CA THR A 88 -5.17 2.11 3.42
C THR A 88 -6.27 1.13 3.01
N ALA A 89 -5.91 -0.11 2.71
CA ALA A 89 -6.84 -1.18 2.36
C ALA A 89 -7.60 -1.71 3.59
N ARG A 90 -8.82 -2.21 3.39
CA ARG A 90 -9.54 -3.01 4.37
C ARG A 90 -8.94 -4.41 4.40
N ILE A 91 -9.15 -5.12 5.50
CA ILE A 91 -8.72 -6.51 5.67
C ILE A 91 -9.93 -7.39 5.93
N ALA A 92 -9.87 -8.63 5.47
CA ALA A 92 -10.88 -9.65 5.72
C ALA A 92 -10.31 -10.73 6.65
N LEU A 93 -11.09 -11.14 7.63
CA LEU A 93 -10.78 -12.27 8.48
C LEU A 93 -11.31 -13.53 7.83
N LEU A 94 -10.42 -14.47 7.56
CA LEU A 94 -10.73 -15.80 7.04
C LEU A 94 -10.73 -16.81 8.17
N VAL A 95 -11.67 -17.71 8.15
CA VAL A 95 -11.74 -18.88 9.03
C VAL A 95 -11.64 -20.13 8.17
N PHE A 96 -10.68 -20.98 8.51
CA PHE A 96 -10.46 -22.26 7.86
C PHE A 96 -11.22 -23.37 8.60
N PRO A 97 -11.49 -24.52 7.95
CA PRO A 97 -12.22 -25.65 8.57
C PRO A 97 -11.52 -26.23 9.82
N ASP A 98 -10.20 -26.09 9.91
CA ASP A 98 -9.39 -26.50 11.06
C ASP A 98 -9.40 -25.49 12.23
N GLY A 99 -10.19 -24.42 12.13
CA GLY A 99 -10.28 -23.36 13.12
C GLY A 99 -9.18 -22.30 13.06
N GLU A 100 -8.17 -22.44 12.18
CA GLU A 100 -7.18 -21.41 11.98
C GLU A 100 -7.80 -20.15 11.40
N LYS A 101 -7.41 -18.99 11.94
CA LYS A 101 -7.83 -17.68 11.44
C LYS A 101 -6.67 -16.96 10.79
N ARG A 102 -6.90 -16.32 9.64
CA ARG A 102 -5.90 -15.49 8.96
C ARG A 102 -6.53 -14.21 8.42
N TYR A 103 -5.78 -13.12 8.44
CA TYR A 103 -6.17 -11.90 7.73
C TYR A 103 -5.66 -11.92 6.29
N MET A 104 -6.49 -11.45 5.36
CA MET A 104 -6.10 -11.13 3.99
C MET A 104 -6.43 -9.68 3.64
N LEU A 105 -5.88 -9.15 2.55
CA LEU A 105 -6.37 -7.89 1.97
C LEU A 105 -7.78 -8.12 1.42
N ALA A 106 -8.72 -7.27 1.77
CA ALA A 106 -10.09 -7.39 1.26
C ALA A 106 -10.15 -6.81 -0.17
N PRO A 107 -10.41 -7.64 -1.20
CA PRO A 107 -10.66 -7.13 -2.54
C PRO A 107 -12.00 -6.39 -2.62
N ASN A 108 -12.14 -5.57 -3.66
CA ASN A 108 -13.38 -4.87 -3.94
C ASN A 108 -14.48 -5.88 -4.32
N GLY A 109 -15.66 -5.72 -3.75
CA GLY A 109 -16.79 -6.63 -3.98
C GLY A 109 -16.82 -7.89 -3.11
N LEU A 110 -15.83 -8.10 -2.22
CA LEU A 110 -15.84 -9.21 -1.27
C LEU A 110 -17.01 -9.10 -0.31
N LYS A 111 -17.68 -10.21 -0.05
CA LYS A 111 -18.82 -10.32 0.89
C LYS A 111 -18.48 -11.26 2.06
N VAL A 112 -19.09 -11.02 3.20
CA VAL A 112 -19.05 -11.96 4.34
C VAL A 112 -19.79 -13.25 3.93
N GLY A 113 -19.26 -14.40 4.35
CA GLY A 113 -19.74 -15.73 3.97
C GLY A 113 -19.18 -16.25 2.64
N GLN A 114 -18.49 -15.43 1.84
CA GLN A 114 -17.85 -15.87 0.59
C GLN A 114 -16.73 -16.87 0.89
N LYS A 115 -16.67 -17.90 0.07
CA LYS A 115 -15.60 -18.92 0.11
C LYS A 115 -14.38 -18.41 -0.66
N ILE A 116 -13.21 -18.60 -0.09
CA ILE A 116 -11.93 -18.16 -0.64
C ILE A 116 -10.94 -19.31 -0.61
N GLU A 117 -10.26 -19.53 -1.72
CA GLU A 117 -9.31 -20.62 -1.89
C GLU A 117 -7.97 -20.10 -2.44
N SER A 118 -6.92 -20.88 -2.21
CA SER A 118 -5.57 -20.60 -2.72
C SER A 118 -4.95 -21.88 -3.25
N GLY A 119 -4.12 -21.78 -4.27
CA GLY A 119 -3.40 -22.93 -4.81
C GLY A 119 -3.48 -23.04 -6.33
N THR A 120 -3.12 -24.20 -6.84
CA THR A 120 -3.23 -24.59 -8.25
C THR A 120 -4.60 -25.19 -8.54
N GLY A 121 -5.11 -25.01 -9.76
CA GLY A 121 -6.41 -25.56 -10.17
C GLY A 121 -7.63 -24.86 -9.56
N VAL A 122 -7.44 -23.73 -8.89
CA VAL A 122 -8.53 -22.96 -8.25
C VAL A 122 -9.21 -22.07 -9.29
N ALA A 123 -10.53 -21.88 -9.17
CA ALA A 123 -11.26 -20.97 -10.04
C ALA A 123 -10.77 -19.51 -9.89
N PRO A 124 -10.61 -18.74 -10.99
CA PRO A 124 -10.10 -17.39 -10.96
C PRO A 124 -11.16 -16.37 -10.50
N GLU A 125 -11.73 -16.60 -9.32
CA GLU A 125 -12.73 -15.75 -8.68
C GLU A 125 -12.10 -14.66 -7.79
N ILE A 126 -12.88 -13.60 -7.49
CA ILE A 126 -12.41 -12.48 -6.67
C ILE A 126 -12.01 -12.96 -5.27
N GLY A 127 -10.75 -12.72 -4.89
CA GLY A 127 -10.17 -13.09 -3.60
C GLY A 127 -9.37 -14.39 -3.63
N ASN A 128 -9.54 -15.23 -4.63
CA ASN A 128 -8.76 -16.45 -4.81
C ASN A 128 -7.33 -16.12 -5.24
N THR A 129 -6.39 -16.95 -4.82
CA THR A 129 -4.95 -16.76 -5.09
C THR A 129 -4.41 -17.94 -5.88
N LEU A 130 -3.86 -17.64 -7.07
CA LEU A 130 -3.37 -18.64 -8.01
C LEU A 130 -1.97 -18.26 -8.51
N PRO A 131 -1.22 -19.22 -9.05
CA PRO A 131 -0.04 -18.95 -9.88
C PRO A 131 -0.44 -18.11 -11.11
N LEU A 132 0.45 -17.21 -11.54
CA LEU A 132 0.22 -16.38 -12.74
C LEU A 132 0.05 -17.23 -14.02
N ALA A 133 0.52 -18.48 -13.99
CA ALA A 133 0.32 -19.44 -15.08
C ALA A 133 -1.16 -19.74 -15.33
N GLU A 134 -1.98 -19.77 -14.31
CA GLU A 134 -3.39 -20.21 -14.35
C GLU A 134 -4.40 -19.06 -14.46
N ILE A 135 -3.98 -17.84 -14.14
CA ILE A 135 -4.88 -16.67 -14.20
C ILE A 135 -5.13 -16.28 -15.66
N PRO A 136 -6.38 -16.11 -16.12
CA PRO A 136 -6.68 -15.67 -17.47
C PRO A 136 -6.03 -14.35 -17.83
N LEU A 137 -5.61 -14.17 -19.08
CA LEU A 137 -5.05 -12.91 -19.58
C LEU A 137 -6.11 -11.80 -19.52
N GLY A 138 -5.66 -10.57 -19.29
CA GLY A 138 -6.55 -9.43 -19.10
C GLY A 138 -7.10 -9.26 -17.69
N THR A 139 -7.02 -10.28 -16.83
CA THR A 139 -7.53 -10.26 -15.47
C THR A 139 -6.83 -9.19 -14.61
N LEU A 140 -7.61 -8.52 -13.78
CA LEU A 140 -7.11 -7.59 -12.76
C LEU A 140 -6.70 -8.38 -11.52
N ILE A 141 -5.49 -8.15 -11.06
CA ILE A 141 -4.87 -8.88 -9.96
C ILE A 141 -4.23 -7.94 -8.96
N HIS A 142 -4.08 -8.39 -7.73
CA HIS A 142 -3.41 -7.66 -6.65
C HIS A 142 -2.57 -8.62 -5.79
N ASN A 143 -1.88 -8.11 -4.79
CA ASN A 143 -1.04 -8.91 -3.88
C ASN A 143 -0.06 -9.82 -4.62
N ILE A 144 0.65 -9.29 -5.62
CA ILE A 144 1.48 -10.04 -6.56
C ILE A 144 2.85 -10.30 -5.96
N GLU A 145 3.33 -11.52 -6.06
CA GLU A 145 4.70 -11.89 -5.69
C GLU A 145 5.74 -11.39 -6.69
N LEU A 146 6.95 -11.13 -6.22
CA LEU A 146 8.14 -10.86 -7.05
C LEU A 146 9.00 -12.09 -7.24
N HIS A 147 9.03 -12.95 -6.24
CA HIS A 147 9.70 -14.24 -6.26
C HIS A 147 8.75 -15.29 -5.69
N PRO A 148 8.77 -16.52 -6.18
CA PRO A 148 7.90 -17.58 -5.72
C PRO A 148 8.01 -17.79 -4.19
N SER A 149 6.89 -17.99 -3.53
CA SER A 149 6.77 -18.26 -2.08
C SER A 149 7.26 -17.13 -1.15
N GLN A 150 7.62 -15.97 -1.68
CA GLN A 150 8.02 -14.80 -0.89
C GLN A 150 6.83 -14.09 -0.23
N GLY A 151 5.64 -14.26 -0.79
CA GLY A 151 4.44 -13.52 -0.47
C GLY A 151 4.28 -12.27 -1.32
N GLY A 152 3.06 -11.78 -1.43
CA GLY A 152 2.71 -10.63 -2.27
C GLY A 152 3.38 -9.34 -1.81
N VAL A 153 3.97 -8.61 -2.75
CA VAL A 153 4.71 -7.36 -2.53
C VAL A 153 4.12 -6.20 -3.30
N MET A 154 3.60 -6.45 -4.51
CA MET A 154 3.07 -5.41 -5.40
C MET A 154 1.54 -5.31 -5.30
N ALA A 155 1.00 -4.14 -5.64
CA ALA A 155 -0.43 -3.83 -5.68
C ALA A 155 -1.18 -4.22 -4.38
N ARG A 156 -0.80 -3.62 -3.23
CA ARG A 156 -1.38 -3.91 -1.90
C ARG A 156 -2.12 -2.74 -1.27
N SER A 157 -2.02 -1.55 -1.83
CA SER A 157 -2.69 -0.35 -1.30
C SER A 157 -4.14 -0.29 -1.77
N ALA A 158 -4.98 0.46 -1.05
CA ALA A 158 -6.39 0.67 -1.41
C ALA A 158 -6.56 1.09 -2.87
N GLY A 159 -7.51 0.46 -3.57
CA GLY A 159 -7.85 0.75 -4.96
C GLY A 159 -6.77 0.37 -5.99
N THR A 160 -5.65 -0.24 -5.58
CA THR A 160 -4.62 -0.63 -6.54
C THR A 160 -4.89 -2.00 -7.13
N TYR A 161 -4.48 -2.16 -8.37
CA TYR A 161 -4.51 -3.40 -9.13
C TYR A 161 -3.37 -3.39 -10.15
N ALA A 162 -3.05 -4.54 -10.67
CA ALA A 162 -2.23 -4.71 -11.86
C ALA A 162 -2.99 -5.58 -12.85
N GLN A 163 -2.65 -5.52 -14.12
CA GLN A 163 -3.28 -6.31 -15.17
C GLN A 163 -2.28 -7.30 -15.73
N LEU A 164 -2.68 -8.57 -15.82
CA LEU A 164 -1.92 -9.61 -16.51
C LEU A 164 -2.12 -9.44 -18.01
N THR A 165 -1.08 -8.99 -18.73
CA THR A 165 -1.20 -8.67 -20.17
C THR A 165 -0.84 -9.82 -21.07
N SER A 166 0.27 -10.50 -20.81
CA SER A 166 0.70 -11.66 -21.60
C SER A 166 1.53 -12.65 -20.77
N ARG A 167 1.76 -13.83 -21.33
CA ARG A 167 2.66 -14.85 -20.80
C ARG A 167 3.58 -15.32 -21.92
N GLU A 168 4.87 -15.36 -21.66
CA GLU A 168 5.91 -15.73 -22.61
C GLU A 168 6.91 -16.67 -21.92
N GLY A 169 6.86 -17.93 -22.24
CA GLY A 169 7.68 -18.96 -21.62
C GLY A 169 7.53 -18.98 -20.10
N LYS A 170 8.61 -18.76 -19.37
CA LYS A 170 8.61 -18.74 -17.89
C LYS A 170 8.23 -17.42 -17.24
N TYR A 171 7.90 -16.39 -18.02
CA TYR A 171 7.54 -15.08 -17.51
C TYR A 171 6.12 -14.67 -17.90
N ALA A 172 5.48 -13.98 -17.00
CA ALA A 172 4.24 -13.25 -17.20
C ALA A 172 4.55 -11.75 -17.26
N ILE A 173 3.92 -11.01 -18.15
CA ILE A 173 4.02 -9.55 -18.25
C ILE A 173 2.83 -8.95 -17.51
N VAL A 174 3.16 -8.15 -16.50
CA VAL A 174 2.17 -7.52 -15.63
C VAL A 174 2.29 -6.00 -15.74
N LYS A 175 1.19 -5.34 -16.13
CA LYS A 175 1.07 -3.88 -16.14
C LYS A 175 0.70 -3.39 -14.75
N LEU A 176 1.61 -2.65 -14.12
CA LEU A 176 1.50 -2.15 -12.75
C LEU A 176 0.65 -0.86 -12.68
N PRO A 177 0.14 -0.49 -11.49
CA PRO A 177 -0.59 0.76 -11.27
C PRO A 177 0.20 2.02 -11.66
N SER A 178 1.53 1.94 -11.66
CA SER A 178 2.42 3.03 -12.08
C SER A 178 2.46 3.25 -13.61
N GLY A 179 1.88 2.33 -14.40
CA GLY A 179 1.99 2.28 -15.86
C GLY A 179 3.25 1.57 -16.37
N GLU A 180 4.10 1.02 -15.48
CA GLU A 180 5.25 0.20 -15.84
C GLU A 180 4.78 -1.23 -16.15
N SER A 181 5.21 -1.79 -17.29
CA SER A 181 5.04 -3.21 -17.62
C SER A 181 6.27 -3.99 -17.21
N ARG A 182 6.08 -5.06 -16.44
CA ARG A 182 7.16 -5.80 -15.80
C ARG A 182 6.99 -7.31 -15.96
N MET A 183 8.11 -8.00 -16.22
CA MET A 183 8.18 -9.45 -16.19
C MET A 183 8.21 -9.98 -14.76
N VAL A 184 7.41 -11.00 -14.50
CA VAL A 184 7.34 -11.76 -13.23
C VAL A 184 7.30 -13.23 -13.60
N LEU A 185 7.91 -14.13 -12.81
CA LEU A 185 7.85 -15.56 -13.07
C LEU A 185 6.40 -16.06 -13.02
N VAL A 186 6.03 -16.95 -13.93
CA VAL A 186 4.67 -17.52 -13.99
C VAL A 186 4.31 -18.36 -12.75
N THR A 187 5.31 -18.86 -12.03
CA THR A 187 5.16 -19.56 -10.76
C THR A 187 4.85 -18.64 -9.57
N CYS A 188 5.03 -17.32 -9.72
CA CYS A 188 4.63 -16.34 -8.71
C CYS A 188 3.11 -16.30 -8.58
N ARG A 189 2.63 -16.13 -7.36
CA ARG A 189 1.19 -16.06 -7.06
C ARG A 189 0.69 -14.63 -7.09
N ALA A 190 -0.59 -14.51 -7.41
CA ALA A 190 -1.35 -13.26 -7.29
C ALA A 190 -2.79 -13.54 -6.88
N THR A 191 -3.41 -12.58 -6.24
CA THR A 191 -4.83 -12.64 -5.85
C THR A 191 -5.67 -11.94 -6.92
N VAL A 192 -6.75 -12.57 -7.33
CA VAL A 192 -7.67 -12.03 -8.35
C VAL A 192 -8.50 -10.87 -7.78
N GLY A 193 -8.68 -9.82 -8.58
CA GLY A 193 -9.49 -8.65 -8.26
C GLY A 193 -8.67 -7.40 -7.94
N ILE A 194 -9.37 -6.33 -7.56
CA ILE A 194 -8.84 -5.03 -7.18
C ILE A 194 -8.85 -4.92 -5.67
N VAL A 195 -7.85 -4.29 -5.04
CA VAL A 195 -7.88 -4.02 -3.60
C VAL A 195 -9.05 -3.10 -3.26
N GLY A 196 -9.81 -3.42 -2.24
CA GLY A 196 -10.97 -2.64 -1.79
C GLY A 196 -10.62 -1.23 -1.30
N ASN A 197 -11.64 -0.47 -0.85
CA ASN A 197 -11.52 0.93 -0.42
C ASN A 197 -10.97 1.85 -1.54
N THR A 198 -11.49 1.69 -2.75
CA THR A 198 -11.01 2.34 -3.99
C THR A 198 -11.03 3.87 -3.92
N GLU A 199 -11.95 4.45 -3.16
CA GLU A 199 -12.11 5.90 -3.03
C GLU A 199 -11.25 6.53 -1.92
N HIS A 200 -10.32 5.78 -1.32
CA HIS A 200 -9.43 6.30 -0.28
C HIS A 200 -8.61 7.52 -0.72
N ASN A 201 -8.26 7.62 -2.00
CA ASN A 201 -7.53 8.76 -2.55
C ASN A 201 -8.34 10.07 -2.54
N LEU A 202 -9.66 10.01 -2.43
CA LEU A 202 -10.55 11.17 -2.34
C LEU A 202 -10.62 11.74 -0.92
N GLU A 203 -10.14 11.00 0.09
CA GLU A 203 -10.12 11.46 1.47
C GLU A 203 -9.21 12.69 1.66
N ARG A 204 -9.70 13.68 2.41
CA ARG A 204 -8.92 14.87 2.78
C ARG A 204 -8.88 15.02 4.30
N SER A 205 -7.69 15.21 4.83
CA SER A 205 -7.47 15.34 6.28
C SER A 205 -8.08 16.60 6.90
N GLY A 206 -8.17 17.69 6.15
CA GLY A 206 -8.81 18.95 6.56
C GLY A 206 -8.03 19.80 7.56
N LYS A 207 -7.13 19.21 8.37
CA LYS A 207 -6.33 19.94 9.37
C LYS A 207 -4.95 19.35 9.60
N ALA A 208 -3.97 20.18 9.97
CA ALA A 208 -2.59 19.77 10.29
C ALA A 208 -2.51 18.80 11.48
N GLY A 209 -3.39 18.94 12.48
CA GLY A 209 -3.45 18.05 13.64
C GLY A 209 -3.69 16.58 13.27
N ARG A 210 -4.42 16.30 12.18
CA ARG A 210 -4.59 14.92 11.71
C ARG A 210 -3.27 14.31 11.23
N SER A 211 -2.43 15.09 10.57
CA SER A 211 -1.07 14.65 10.20
C SER A 211 -0.23 14.31 11.44
N ARG A 212 -0.40 15.09 12.53
CA ARG A 212 0.25 14.80 13.81
C ARG A 212 -0.22 13.48 14.42
N TRP A 213 -1.52 13.21 14.37
CA TRP A 213 -2.09 11.93 14.83
C TRP A 213 -1.58 10.73 14.03
N LEU A 214 -1.26 10.94 12.76
CA LEU A 214 -0.66 9.92 11.89
C LEU A 214 0.86 9.75 12.10
N GLY A 215 1.46 10.49 13.03
CA GLY A 215 2.89 10.41 13.35
C GLY A 215 3.79 11.26 12.46
N ARG A 216 3.22 12.19 11.69
CA ARG A 216 3.98 13.14 10.87
C ARG A 216 4.18 14.45 11.60
N ARG A 217 5.43 14.88 11.78
CA ARG A 217 5.79 16.17 12.32
C ARG A 217 5.78 17.28 11.25
N PRO A 218 5.62 18.54 11.64
CA PRO A 218 5.74 19.68 10.72
C PRO A 218 7.07 19.66 9.98
N ARG A 219 7.05 20.09 8.73
CA ARG A 219 8.24 20.15 7.87
C ARG A 219 8.49 21.59 7.42
N VAL A 220 9.68 22.10 7.74
CA VAL A 220 10.15 23.39 7.26
C VAL A 220 10.67 23.26 5.83
N ARG A 221 10.36 24.24 4.97
CA ARG A 221 10.86 24.31 3.59
C ARG A 221 12.33 24.74 3.59
N GLY A 222 13.13 24.21 2.66
CA GLY A 222 14.55 24.57 2.54
C GLY A 222 14.79 26.07 2.31
N VAL A 223 13.89 26.73 1.59
CA VAL A 223 13.96 28.20 1.34
C VAL A 223 13.81 29.03 2.63
N ALA A 224 13.16 28.48 3.66
CA ALA A 224 12.98 29.17 4.95
C ALA A 224 14.06 28.80 5.99
N MET A 225 15.13 28.15 5.57
CA MET A 225 16.27 27.77 6.39
C MET A 225 17.46 28.71 6.14
N ASN A 226 18.44 28.64 7.01
CA ASN A 226 19.73 29.33 6.81
C ASN A 226 20.60 28.60 5.78
N PRO A 227 21.61 29.26 5.16
CA PRO A 227 22.48 28.64 4.16
C PRO A 227 23.21 27.40 4.68
N VAL A 228 23.58 27.35 5.95
CA VAL A 228 24.22 26.20 6.61
C VAL A 228 23.34 24.96 6.65
N ASP A 229 22.01 25.13 6.72
CA ASP A 229 21.05 24.04 6.88
C ASP A 229 20.56 23.47 5.55
N HIS A 230 20.52 24.31 4.52
CA HIS A 230 19.97 23.91 3.22
C HIS A 230 20.56 24.72 2.06
N PRO A 231 20.91 24.11 0.91
CA PRO A 231 21.45 24.82 -0.25
C PRO A 231 20.56 25.91 -0.85
N MET A 232 19.27 25.92 -0.49
CA MET A 232 18.30 26.94 -0.91
C MET A 232 17.98 27.93 0.21
N GLY A 233 18.69 27.88 1.32
CA GLY A 233 18.52 28.78 2.46
C GLY A 233 19.23 30.11 2.26
N GLY A 234 18.86 31.10 3.06
CA GLY A 234 19.43 32.45 3.05
C GLY A 234 18.78 33.38 2.04
N GLY A 235 19.35 34.57 1.93
CA GLY A 235 18.85 35.69 1.16
C GLY A 235 18.01 36.67 1.97
N GLU A 236 17.81 37.87 1.44
CA GLU A 236 16.88 38.86 2.00
C GLU A 236 15.48 38.59 1.47
N GLY A 237 14.52 38.49 2.41
CA GLY A 237 13.13 38.23 2.08
C GLY A 237 12.92 36.86 1.38
N ARG A 238 12.14 36.87 0.31
CA ARG A 238 11.70 35.63 -0.38
C ARG A 238 12.64 35.27 -1.54
N SER A 239 13.82 34.76 -1.23
CA SER A 239 14.76 34.26 -2.23
C SER A 239 14.36 32.88 -2.76
N SER A 240 14.47 32.66 -4.07
CA SER A 240 14.18 31.36 -4.69
C SER A 240 15.35 30.36 -4.62
N GLY A 241 16.57 30.82 -4.35
CA GLY A 241 17.77 29.98 -4.19
C GLY A 241 18.20 29.22 -5.45
N GLY A 242 17.72 29.59 -6.64
CA GLY A 242 18.03 28.94 -7.92
C GLY A 242 17.27 27.63 -8.16
N HIS A 243 17.89 26.70 -8.91
CA HIS A 243 17.25 25.42 -9.23
C HIS A 243 16.96 24.59 -7.98
N PRO A 244 15.75 24.02 -7.83
CA PRO A 244 15.36 23.28 -6.63
C PRO A 244 16.31 22.12 -6.32
N ARG A 245 16.87 22.12 -5.12
CA ARG A 245 17.80 21.11 -4.61
C ARG A 245 17.30 20.45 -3.34
N SER A 246 17.74 19.24 -3.10
CA SER A 246 17.60 18.57 -1.81
C SER A 246 18.64 19.10 -0.83
N ARG A 247 18.51 18.76 0.48
CA ARG A 247 19.51 19.11 1.49
C ARG A 247 20.92 18.56 1.18
N LYS A 248 21.01 17.47 0.41
CA LYS A 248 22.28 16.88 -0.06
C LYS A 248 22.83 17.54 -1.33
N GLY A 249 22.24 18.65 -1.79
CA GLY A 249 22.63 19.32 -3.02
C GLY A 249 22.12 18.69 -4.32
N LEU A 250 21.50 17.53 -4.27
CA LEU A 250 20.96 16.85 -5.45
C LEU A 250 19.75 17.59 -6.02
N LEU A 251 19.65 17.67 -7.34
CA LEU A 251 18.54 18.30 -8.03
C LEU A 251 17.21 17.62 -7.61
N ALA A 252 16.22 18.42 -7.20
CA ALA A 252 14.94 17.92 -6.73
C ALA A 252 13.91 17.72 -7.86
N LYS A 253 14.12 18.35 -9.02
CA LYS A 253 13.27 18.20 -10.22
C LYS A 253 14.11 17.69 -11.38
N GLY A 254 13.53 16.77 -12.17
CA GLY A 254 14.14 16.22 -13.38
C GLY A 254 15.26 15.19 -13.17
N PHE A 255 15.87 15.12 -11.99
CA PHE A 255 16.95 14.18 -11.72
C PHE A 255 16.41 12.75 -11.53
N LYS A 256 16.95 11.81 -12.33
CA LYS A 256 16.62 10.39 -12.26
C LYS A 256 17.44 9.73 -11.16
N THR A 257 16.79 9.39 -10.03
CA THR A 257 17.47 8.80 -8.86
C THR A 257 17.68 7.28 -8.94
N ARG A 258 16.98 6.58 -9.84
CA ARG A 258 17.17 5.13 -10.05
C ARG A 258 18.55 4.86 -10.65
N ALA A 259 19.32 3.96 -10.05
CA ALA A 259 20.63 3.56 -10.56
C ALA A 259 20.50 2.96 -11.97
N LYS A 260 21.33 3.42 -12.91
CA LYS A 260 21.31 2.96 -14.32
C LYS A 260 21.57 1.45 -14.44
N LYS A 261 22.50 0.92 -13.64
CA LYS A 261 22.93 -0.50 -13.64
C LYS A 261 22.18 -1.37 -12.62
N LYS A 262 20.95 -0.98 -12.18
CA LYS A 262 20.19 -1.79 -11.24
C LYS A 262 19.77 -3.12 -11.89
N ALA A 263 20.10 -4.25 -11.26
CA ALA A 263 19.82 -5.61 -11.80
C ALA A 263 18.35 -5.82 -12.18
N SER A 264 17.40 -5.22 -11.42
CA SER A 264 15.98 -5.32 -11.72
C SER A 264 15.52 -4.55 -12.97
N ASN A 265 16.42 -3.84 -13.68
CA ASN A 265 16.08 -3.17 -14.95
C ASN A 265 15.76 -4.19 -16.06
N ARG A 266 16.37 -5.37 -16.02
CA ARG A 266 16.17 -6.46 -16.99
C ARG A 266 14.72 -7.00 -17.00
N TYR A 267 13.98 -6.79 -15.90
CA TYR A 267 12.58 -7.24 -15.79
C TYR A 267 11.56 -6.16 -16.20
N ILE A 268 12.01 -4.96 -16.59
CA ILE A 268 11.12 -3.88 -17.04
C ILE A 268 11.03 -3.96 -18.57
N VAL A 269 9.83 -4.31 -19.08
CA VAL A 269 9.54 -4.33 -20.51
C VAL A 269 9.25 -2.92 -21.00
N GLU A 270 8.30 -2.25 -20.36
CA GLU A 270 7.92 -0.89 -20.70
C GLU A 270 7.98 0.00 -19.45
N LYS A 271 8.66 1.15 -19.58
CA LYS A 271 8.69 2.15 -18.51
C LYS A 271 7.40 2.96 -18.53
N ARG A 272 7.01 3.50 -17.37
CA ARG A 272 5.87 4.41 -17.31
C ARG A 272 6.07 5.59 -18.28
N LYS A 273 5.07 5.88 -19.08
CA LYS A 273 5.01 7.12 -19.85
C LYS A 273 4.88 8.30 -18.88
N LYS A 274 5.54 9.40 -19.20
CA LYS A 274 5.47 10.64 -18.40
C LYS A 274 4.10 11.29 -18.52
#